data_0694c1fe740ab10635e7cf9526fa84cb
#
_entry.id   0694c1fe740ab10635e7cf9526fa84cb
#
_cell.length_a   1.000
_cell.length_b   1.000
_cell.length_c   1.000
_cell.angle_alpha   90.00
_cell.angle_beta   90.00
_cell.angle_gamma   90.00
#
_symmetry.space_group_name_H-M   'P 1'
#
loop_
_entity.id
_entity.type
_entity.pdbx_description
1 polymer ?
#
loop_
_entity_poly.entity_id
_entity_poly.type
_entity_poly.pdbx_seq_one_letter_code
_entity_poly.pdbx_strand_id
1 'polypeptide(L)'
;MGVLSKFKNWLAGSDDVDQPMEALHNNPVDPDFDHLSDYLNYGAYDTKTELFTLMSVKGDKPLGMGFILELNPFLGGSDDLIGKWGSLYALLPEKTPIQVQIFGSPDLRNYFKEYEQVQASRPIDDPMRSTFETLAKKRTEFWNKGTQKVLVENTAIRLRNLRCILSVNLNIPPDNAVEVSKAVSLLARMRDSLRSMQIYGRTWNADDLLAWTTLLLNPNRMFTGQQDEIDPVWDETKFLSEQMIETRTSIKVLDSGSGLRFGNRAAGDCVIAQCYSANRYPEEFHLSNMGALIGDVIEANMNYTSPFLISMAMFKRDYDTSSNTVKLKAARAKQTAESKMAAVMPEAAKIKRDYDICLEAFGKGGGGLVSLLHQVVIWERPENINLAESQAVSIWQAQGFGLYRDQYLQLGSYLTALPMAIDKEVEKYLDSKKRWSTKTMTNAVCMSPVIGEWHGLG
;
A
#
# COMPACT_ATOMS: atom_id res chain seq x y z
N MET A 1 -19.60 19.00 11.49
CA MET A 1 -18.25 19.02 12.12
C MET A 1 -17.33 18.16 11.29
N GLY A 2 -16.20 18.70 10.87
CA GLY A 2 -15.34 18.01 9.90
C GLY A 2 -14.59 16.81 10.50
N VAL A 3 -14.18 15.87 9.66
CA VAL A 3 -13.38 14.66 9.97
C VAL A 3 -12.20 14.96 10.90
N LEU A 4 -11.57 16.13 10.77
CA LEU A 4 -10.46 16.60 11.61
C LEU A 4 -10.84 16.83 13.09
N SER A 5 -12.08 17.23 13.40
CA SER A 5 -12.50 17.42 14.81
C SER A 5 -12.76 16.07 15.48
N LYS A 6 -13.26 15.09 14.73
CA LYS A 6 -13.49 13.73 15.22
C LYS A 6 -12.18 12.97 15.42
N PHE A 7 -11.23 13.12 14.50
CA PHE A 7 -9.86 12.60 14.65
C PHE A 7 -9.15 13.15 15.89
N LYS A 8 -9.34 14.45 16.21
CA LYS A 8 -8.78 15.06 17.43
C LYS A 8 -9.36 14.50 18.71
N ASN A 9 -10.67 14.26 18.74
CA ASN A 9 -11.34 13.74 19.94
C ASN A 9 -10.99 12.27 20.21
N TRP A 10 -10.79 11.49 19.15
CA TRP A 10 -10.36 10.09 19.27
C TRP A 10 -8.87 9.95 19.68
N LEU A 11 -7.99 10.89 19.24
CA LEU A 11 -6.59 10.97 19.67
C LEU A 11 -6.42 11.46 21.12
N ALA A 12 -7.41 12.14 21.66
CA ALA A 12 -7.39 12.67 23.04
C ALA A 12 -7.82 11.62 24.10
N GLY A 13 -7.83 10.34 23.72
CA GLY A 13 -8.25 9.18 24.49
C GLY A 13 -8.31 9.37 26.01
N SER A 14 -9.47 9.06 26.58
CA SER A 14 -9.66 9.02 28.02
C SER A 14 -8.73 8.00 28.68
N ASP A 15 -8.13 8.38 29.79
CA ASP A 15 -7.28 7.58 30.66
C ASP A 15 -8.05 6.40 31.32
N ASP A 16 -8.59 5.46 30.54
CA ASP A 16 -9.21 4.28 31.11
C ASP A 16 -8.26 3.08 31.05
N VAL A 17 -7.90 2.70 32.27
CA VAL A 17 -7.17 1.51 32.71
C VAL A 17 -7.62 0.26 31.96
N ASP A 18 -6.64 -0.57 31.56
CA ASP A 18 -6.78 -1.90 30.99
C ASP A 18 -7.93 -2.71 31.64
N GLN A 19 -9.12 -2.66 31.07
CA GLN A 19 -10.20 -3.59 31.45
C GLN A 19 -10.01 -4.91 30.68
N PRO A 20 -10.19 -6.07 31.33
CA PRO A 20 -10.08 -7.37 30.68
C PRO A 20 -11.13 -7.52 29.57
N MET A 21 -10.73 -8.10 28.45
CA MET A 21 -11.60 -8.31 27.27
C MET A 21 -12.90 -9.09 27.55
N GLU A 22 -13.02 -9.83 28.64
CA GLU A 22 -14.28 -10.48 29.05
C GLU A 22 -15.41 -9.50 29.32
N ALA A 23 -15.09 -8.26 29.71
CA ALA A 23 -16.10 -7.21 29.93
C ALA A 23 -16.63 -6.64 28.60
N LEU A 24 -15.88 -6.73 27.52
CA LEU A 24 -16.26 -6.24 26.18
C LEU A 24 -17.19 -7.22 25.44
N HIS A 25 -17.16 -8.51 25.77
CA HIS A 25 -18.02 -9.53 25.13
C HIS A 25 -19.49 -9.50 25.56
N ASN A 26 -19.80 -8.88 26.70
CA ASN A 26 -21.14 -8.85 27.27
C ASN A 26 -21.78 -7.44 27.29
N ASN A 27 -21.07 -6.39 26.87
CA ASN A 27 -21.67 -5.08 26.74
C ASN A 27 -22.23 -4.91 25.31
N PRO A 28 -23.51 -4.46 25.18
CA PRO A 28 -23.98 -3.99 23.89
C PRO A 28 -23.02 -2.91 23.41
N VAL A 29 -22.68 -2.96 22.12
CA VAL A 29 -21.83 -1.97 21.45
C VAL A 29 -22.27 -0.58 21.90
N ASP A 30 -21.39 0.15 22.58
CA ASP A 30 -21.69 1.51 23.02
C ASP A 30 -21.86 2.38 21.78
N PRO A 31 -23.06 2.94 21.53
CA PRO A 31 -23.31 3.72 20.33
C PRO A 31 -22.46 5.00 20.23
N ASP A 32 -21.78 5.38 21.30
CA ASP A 32 -20.88 6.54 21.33
C ASP A 32 -19.44 6.21 20.89
N PHE A 33 -19.06 4.91 20.77
CA PHE A 33 -17.75 4.51 20.22
C PHE A 33 -17.77 4.53 18.70
N ASP A 34 -16.85 5.29 18.10
CA ASP A 34 -16.60 5.28 16.65
C ASP A 34 -15.95 3.94 16.26
N HIS A 35 -16.59 3.16 15.39
CA HIS A 35 -16.01 1.96 14.81
C HIS A 35 -14.97 2.31 13.74
N LEU A 36 -13.90 1.54 13.63
CA LEU A 36 -12.89 1.75 12.57
C LEU A 36 -13.50 1.64 11.17
N SER A 37 -14.51 0.78 10.98
CA SER A 37 -15.27 0.66 9.72
C SER A 37 -15.86 1.99 9.24
N ASP A 38 -16.22 2.90 10.16
CA ASP A 38 -16.79 4.21 9.84
C ASP A 38 -15.78 5.14 9.15
N TYR A 39 -14.50 4.85 9.29
CA TYR A 39 -13.41 5.61 8.64
C TYR A 39 -12.97 5.01 7.30
N LEU A 40 -13.49 3.83 6.94
CA LEU A 40 -13.20 3.19 5.67
C LEU A 40 -14.17 3.71 4.60
N ASN A 41 -13.63 4.05 3.44
CA ASN A 41 -14.42 4.64 2.36
C ASN A 41 -15.02 3.60 1.38
N TYR A 42 -15.03 2.31 1.71
CA TYR A 42 -15.48 1.24 0.82
C TYR A 42 -16.98 1.01 0.95
N GLY A 43 -17.74 1.37 -0.08
CA GLY A 43 -19.19 1.16 -0.16
C GLY A 43 -19.54 -0.16 -0.84
N ALA A 44 -19.93 -0.10 -2.11
CA ALA A 44 -20.40 -1.24 -2.89
C ALA A 44 -19.45 -1.58 -4.04
N TYR A 45 -19.65 -2.76 -4.64
CA TYR A 45 -19.01 -3.17 -5.88
C TYR A 45 -20.06 -3.47 -6.95
N ASP A 46 -19.87 -2.95 -8.14
CA ASP A 46 -20.73 -3.23 -9.28
C ASP A 46 -20.05 -4.26 -10.22
N THR A 47 -20.61 -5.45 -10.27
CA THR A 47 -20.10 -6.57 -11.07
C THR A 47 -20.15 -6.32 -12.59
N LYS A 48 -21.00 -5.39 -13.07
CA LYS A 48 -21.14 -5.09 -14.51
C LYS A 48 -20.06 -4.12 -14.98
N THR A 49 -19.75 -3.12 -14.17
CA THR A 49 -18.77 -2.09 -14.50
C THR A 49 -17.38 -2.40 -13.95
N GLU A 50 -17.25 -3.38 -13.06
CA GLU A 50 -16.03 -3.73 -12.33
C GLU A 50 -15.50 -2.53 -11.49
N LEU A 51 -16.40 -1.67 -11.01
CA LEU A 51 -16.05 -0.47 -10.23
C LEU A 51 -16.50 -0.60 -8.78
N PHE A 52 -15.68 -0.09 -7.87
CA PHE A 52 -16.02 0.14 -6.48
C PHE A 52 -16.64 1.53 -6.30
N THR A 53 -17.72 1.61 -5.53
CA THR A 53 -18.25 2.88 -5.06
C THR A 53 -17.58 3.24 -3.74
N LEU A 54 -17.00 4.44 -3.67
CA LEU A 54 -16.32 4.96 -2.49
C LEU A 54 -17.21 5.95 -1.77
N MET A 55 -17.37 5.77 -0.47
CA MET A 55 -18.32 6.51 0.36
C MET A 55 -17.61 7.58 1.19
N SER A 56 -18.38 8.54 1.68
CA SER A 56 -17.92 9.43 2.73
C SER A 56 -17.70 8.67 4.04
N VAL A 57 -16.93 9.24 4.93
CA VAL A 57 -16.82 8.75 6.31
C VAL A 57 -18.24 8.66 6.91
N LYS A 58 -18.58 7.52 7.52
CA LYS A 58 -19.91 7.13 8.00
C LYS A 58 -20.89 6.70 6.90
N GLY A 59 -20.48 6.57 5.65
CA GLY A 59 -21.27 5.95 4.59
C GLY A 59 -22.54 6.69 4.17
N ASP A 60 -22.64 8.02 4.44
CA ASP A 60 -23.86 8.78 4.18
C ASP A 60 -24.06 9.19 2.72
N LYS A 61 -22.98 9.26 1.93
CA LYS A 61 -23.04 9.58 0.50
C LYS A 61 -21.85 9.03 -0.31
N PRO A 62 -22.05 8.69 -1.58
CA PRO A 62 -20.97 8.32 -2.48
C PRO A 62 -20.10 9.54 -2.80
N LEU A 63 -18.78 9.40 -2.71
CA LEU A 63 -17.80 10.43 -3.04
C LEU A 63 -17.01 10.13 -4.30
N GLY A 64 -16.86 8.86 -4.66
CA GLY A 64 -16.02 8.47 -5.77
C GLY A 64 -16.32 7.08 -6.31
N MET A 65 -15.66 6.79 -7.42
CA MET A 65 -15.55 5.46 -8.01
C MET A 65 -14.09 5.07 -8.08
N GLY A 66 -13.79 3.79 -7.93
CA GLY A 66 -12.44 3.29 -8.02
C GLY A 66 -12.38 1.90 -8.61
N PHE A 67 -11.17 1.47 -8.92
CA PHE A 67 -10.88 0.11 -9.36
C PHE A 67 -9.48 -0.33 -8.94
N ILE A 68 -9.25 -1.63 -8.89
CA ILE A 68 -7.96 -2.21 -8.51
C ILE A 68 -7.55 -3.21 -9.58
N LEU A 69 -6.28 -3.13 -9.99
CA LEU A 69 -5.64 -4.03 -10.93
C LEU A 69 -4.51 -4.78 -10.20
N GLU A 70 -4.56 -6.08 -10.17
CA GLU A 70 -3.44 -6.91 -9.70
C GLU A 70 -2.39 -6.99 -10.80
N LEU A 71 -1.14 -6.87 -10.42
CA LEU A 71 0.00 -6.83 -11.31
C LEU A 71 0.90 -8.04 -11.06
N ASN A 72 1.46 -8.58 -12.14
CA ASN A 72 2.61 -9.48 -12.04
C ASN A 72 3.86 -8.61 -11.91
N PRO A 73 4.60 -8.64 -10.79
CA PRO A 73 5.76 -7.79 -10.59
C PRO A 73 6.81 -7.99 -11.69
N PHE A 74 7.53 -6.93 -12.04
CA PHE A 74 8.66 -7.03 -12.96
C PHE A 74 9.87 -7.66 -12.28
N LEU A 75 10.69 -8.38 -13.06
CA LEU A 75 11.98 -8.89 -12.62
C LEU A 75 13.11 -7.86 -12.74
N GLY A 76 12.85 -6.72 -13.34
CA GLY A 76 13.83 -5.64 -13.52
C GLY A 76 13.23 -4.45 -14.24
N GLY A 77 13.98 -3.34 -14.31
CA GLY A 77 13.56 -2.10 -14.98
C GLY A 77 14.42 -1.83 -16.21
N SER A 78 13.81 -1.63 -17.39
CA SER A 78 14.45 -1.11 -18.59
C SER A 78 13.92 0.29 -18.92
N ASP A 79 14.65 1.07 -19.69
CA ASP A 79 14.20 2.40 -20.13
C ASP A 79 12.90 2.32 -20.97
N ASP A 80 12.71 1.25 -21.76
CA ASP A 80 11.47 0.99 -22.49
C ASP A 80 10.30 0.80 -21.52
N LEU A 81 10.51 0.05 -20.47
CA LEU A 81 9.50 -0.17 -19.43
C LEU A 81 9.16 1.12 -18.68
N ILE A 82 10.18 1.92 -18.35
CA ILE A 82 9.99 3.25 -17.72
C ILE A 82 9.13 4.14 -18.62
N GLY A 83 9.39 4.15 -19.92
CA GLY A 83 8.61 4.90 -20.90
C GLY A 83 7.14 4.44 -20.98
N LYS A 84 6.92 3.12 -21.04
CA LYS A 84 5.58 2.53 -21.07
C LYS A 84 4.81 2.79 -19.77
N TRP A 85 5.46 2.64 -18.62
CA TRP A 85 4.86 2.92 -17.32
C TRP A 85 4.51 4.40 -17.15
N GLY A 86 5.36 5.30 -17.64
CA GLY A 86 5.06 6.74 -17.73
C GLY A 86 3.84 7.03 -18.59
N SER A 87 3.68 6.32 -19.71
CA SER A 87 2.53 6.43 -20.59
C SER A 87 1.24 5.95 -19.91
N LEU A 88 1.31 4.90 -19.08
CA LEU A 88 0.18 4.46 -18.24
C LEU A 88 -0.28 5.57 -17.28
N TYR A 89 0.65 6.20 -16.58
CA TYR A 89 0.32 7.32 -15.69
C TYR A 89 -0.21 8.55 -16.44
N ALA A 90 0.20 8.76 -17.69
CA ALA A 90 -0.32 9.83 -18.52
C ALA A 90 -1.81 9.69 -18.84
N LEU A 91 -2.37 8.46 -18.83
CA LEU A 91 -3.81 8.21 -19.02
C LEU A 91 -4.69 8.80 -17.93
N LEU A 92 -4.14 8.96 -16.71
CA LEU A 92 -4.92 9.44 -15.57
C LEU A 92 -5.29 10.90 -15.73
N PRO A 93 -6.51 11.31 -15.35
CA PRO A 93 -6.86 12.72 -15.20
C PRO A 93 -6.00 13.41 -14.13
N GLU A 94 -5.88 14.75 -14.23
CA GLU A 94 -5.25 15.53 -13.16
C GLU A 94 -5.98 15.34 -11.84
N LYS A 95 -5.25 15.43 -10.72
CA LYS A 95 -5.80 15.28 -9.35
C LYS A 95 -6.51 13.95 -9.10
N THR A 96 -6.24 12.94 -9.91
CA THR A 96 -6.73 11.58 -9.68
C THR A 96 -5.67 10.81 -8.91
N PRO A 97 -5.93 10.43 -7.63
CA PRO A 97 -5.02 9.60 -6.86
C PRO A 97 -4.89 8.20 -7.45
N ILE A 98 -3.66 7.76 -7.56
CA ILE A 98 -3.30 6.38 -7.86
C ILE A 98 -2.38 5.87 -6.75
N GLN A 99 -2.57 4.61 -6.37
CA GLN A 99 -1.68 3.95 -5.43
C GLN A 99 -1.14 2.67 -6.07
N VAL A 100 0.16 2.49 -5.96
CA VAL A 100 0.85 1.24 -6.31
C VAL A 100 1.39 0.64 -5.03
N GLN A 101 1.06 -0.62 -4.79
CA GLN A 101 1.34 -1.27 -3.51
C GLN A 101 1.98 -2.64 -3.74
N ILE A 102 3.00 -2.95 -2.95
CA ILE A 102 3.55 -4.29 -2.80
C ILE A 102 3.34 -4.75 -1.37
N PHE A 103 2.73 -5.91 -1.21
CA PHE A 103 2.50 -6.54 0.08
C PHE A 103 3.27 -7.84 0.19
N GLY A 104 4.22 -7.89 1.11
CA GLY A 104 4.92 -9.11 1.51
C GLY A 104 4.08 -9.88 2.51
N SER A 105 3.06 -10.59 2.00
CA SER A 105 2.09 -11.34 2.80
C SER A 105 2.66 -12.68 3.27
N PRO A 106 2.40 -13.11 4.51
CA PRO A 106 2.69 -14.49 4.93
C PRO A 106 1.64 -15.49 4.42
N ASP A 107 0.58 -15.05 3.75
CA ASP A 107 -0.49 -15.92 3.26
C ASP A 107 -0.08 -16.63 1.96
N LEU A 108 0.19 -17.92 2.06
CA LEU A 108 0.55 -18.83 0.98
C LEU A 108 -0.49 -19.94 0.78
N ARG A 109 -1.68 -19.81 1.41
CA ARG A 109 -2.71 -20.88 1.42
C ARG A 109 -3.12 -21.32 0.01
N ASN A 110 -3.28 -20.39 -0.92
CA ASN A 110 -3.69 -20.71 -2.29
C ASN A 110 -2.62 -21.53 -3.01
N TYR A 111 -1.33 -21.18 -2.86
CA TYR A 111 -0.21 -21.94 -3.43
C TYR A 111 -0.12 -23.34 -2.84
N PHE A 112 -0.35 -23.48 -1.54
CA PHE A 112 -0.34 -24.80 -0.88
C PHE A 112 -1.48 -25.67 -1.32
N LYS A 113 -2.71 -25.12 -1.40
CA LYS A 113 -3.89 -25.83 -1.92
C LYS A 113 -3.69 -26.29 -3.36
N GLU A 114 -3.18 -25.41 -4.22
CA GLU A 114 -2.91 -25.74 -5.62
C GLU A 114 -1.87 -26.85 -5.74
N TYR A 115 -0.76 -26.75 -4.99
CA TYR A 115 0.26 -27.80 -4.94
C TYR A 115 -0.31 -29.14 -4.48
N GLU A 116 -1.13 -29.18 -3.45
CA GLU A 116 -1.78 -30.38 -2.94
C GLU A 116 -2.76 -30.96 -3.97
N GLN A 117 -3.55 -30.11 -4.62
CA GLN A 117 -4.50 -30.52 -5.67
C GLN A 117 -3.78 -31.14 -6.87
N VAL A 118 -2.66 -30.57 -7.31
CA VAL A 118 -1.86 -31.16 -8.40
C VAL A 118 -1.37 -32.55 -8.04
N GLN A 119 -0.95 -32.78 -6.80
CA GLN A 119 -0.53 -34.13 -6.34
C GLN A 119 -1.71 -35.08 -6.19
N ALA A 120 -2.89 -34.59 -5.79
CA ALA A 120 -4.11 -35.39 -5.67
C ALA A 120 -4.76 -35.72 -7.02
N SER A 121 -4.43 -34.98 -8.07
CA SER A 121 -4.97 -35.21 -9.44
C SER A 121 -4.37 -36.45 -10.16
N ARG A 122 -3.45 -37.16 -9.52
CA ARG A 122 -2.91 -38.41 -10.03
C ARG A 122 -4.02 -39.47 -10.22
N PRO A 123 -3.89 -40.38 -11.22
CA PRO A 123 -4.87 -41.44 -11.43
C PRO A 123 -5.20 -42.23 -10.15
N ILE A 124 -6.46 -42.63 -10.00
CA ILE A 124 -6.93 -43.28 -8.77
C ILE A 124 -6.26 -44.66 -8.57
N ASP A 125 -5.90 -45.30 -9.65
CA ASP A 125 -5.21 -46.58 -9.71
C ASP A 125 -3.70 -46.51 -9.54
N ASP A 126 -3.12 -45.28 -9.40
CA ASP A 126 -1.71 -45.12 -9.09
C ASP A 126 -1.42 -45.58 -7.64
N PRO A 127 -0.66 -46.67 -7.45
CA PRO A 127 -0.37 -47.18 -6.12
C PRO A 127 0.41 -46.23 -5.23
N MET A 128 1.06 -45.23 -5.82
CA MET A 128 1.82 -44.21 -5.11
C MET A 128 1.01 -42.96 -4.76
N ARG A 129 -0.23 -42.84 -5.21
CA ARG A 129 -1.08 -41.65 -5.02
C ARG A 129 -1.14 -41.22 -3.54
N SER A 130 -1.50 -42.13 -2.65
CA SER A 130 -1.62 -41.83 -1.21
C SER A 130 -0.31 -41.38 -0.58
N THR A 131 0.81 -41.91 -1.07
CA THR A 131 2.15 -41.50 -0.66
C THR A 131 2.44 -40.08 -1.09
N PHE A 132 2.14 -39.71 -2.33
CA PHE A 132 2.36 -38.36 -2.85
C PHE A 132 1.43 -37.34 -2.19
N GLU A 133 0.16 -37.66 -1.93
CA GLU A 133 -0.77 -36.82 -1.18
C GLU A 133 -0.25 -36.54 0.26
N THR A 134 0.21 -37.60 0.95
CA THR A 134 0.80 -37.48 2.28
C THR A 134 2.07 -36.62 2.26
N LEU A 135 2.92 -36.85 1.27
CA LEU A 135 4.16 -36.07 1.11
C LEU A 135 3.86 -34.60 0.80
N ALA A 136 2.86 -34.33 -0.04
CA ALA A 136 2.42 -32.98 -0.36
C ALA A 136 1.98 -32.23 0.90
N LYS A 137 1.10 -32.81 1.70
CA LYS A 137 0.66 -32.23 2.99
C LYS A 137 1.81 -31.94 3.94
N LYS A 138 2.74 -32.90 4.13
CA LYS A 138 3.91 -32.68 4.97
C LYS A 138 4.83 -31.58 4.46
N ARG A 139 4.95 -31.42 3.14
CA ARG A 139 5.73 -30.31 2.53
C ARG A 139 5.06 -28.97 2.73
N THR A 140 3.76 -28.87 2.51
CA THR A 140 3.01 -27.62 2.72
C THR A 140 3.02 -27.23 4.20
N GLU A 141 2.86 -28.16 5.14
CA GLU A 141 3.05 -27.92 6.56
C GLU A 141 4.45 -27.40 6.91
N PHE A 142 5.48 -27.96 6.28
CA PHE A 142 6.86 -27.51 6.48
C PHE A 142 7.05 -26.09 5.91
N TRP A 143 6.61 -25.83 4.70
CA TRP A 143 6.71 -24.50 4.10
C TRP A 143 5.89 -23.46 4.85
N ASN A 144 4.71 -23.82 5.35
CA ASN A 144 3.89 -22.91 6.16
C ASN A 144 4.64 -22.44 7.43
N LYS A 145 5.45 -23.31 8.05
CA LYS A 145 6.33 -22.88 9.14
C LYS A 145 7.31 -21.78 8.70
N GLY A 146 7.72 -21.78 7.43
CA GLY A 146 8.61 -20.78 6.84
C GLY A 146 8.03 -19.38 6.75
N THR A 147 6.72 -19.23 6.85
CA THR A 147 6.08 -17.92 6.92
C THR A 147 6.29 -17.24 8.27
N GLN A 148 6.47 -18.03 9.34
CA GLN A 148 6.57 -17.53 10.71
C GLN A 148 8.01 -17.58 11.25
N LYS A 149 8.81 -18.52 10.79
CA LYS A 149 10.20 -18.71 11.24
C LYS A 149 11.13 -19.05 10.08
N VAL A 150 12.38 -18.79 10.26
CA VAL A 150 13.44 -19.14 9.31
C VAL A 150 13.53 -20.68 9.18
N LEU A 151 13.51 -21.18 7.95
CA LEU A 151 13.63 -22.61 7.65
C LEU A 151 15.07 -23.07 7.41
N VAL A 152 15.93 -22.13 7.02
CA VAL A 152 17.36 -22.41 6.71
C VAL A 152 18.20 -21.70 7.75
N GLU A 153 19.01 -22.44 8.48
CA GLU A 153 19.92 -21.88 9.49
C GLU A 153 20.87 -20.85 8.87
N ASN A 154 21.20 -19.83 9.65
CA ASN A 154 22.05 -18.71 9.26
C ASN A 154 21.51 -17.82 8.12
N THR A 155 20.21 -17.85 7.86
CA THR A 155 19.53 -16.92 6.97
C THR A 155 18.47 -16.12 7.74
N ALA A 156 18.00 -15.00 7.19
CA ALA A 156 16.84 -14.26 7.71
C ALA A 156 15.59 -14.48 6.86
N ILE A 157 15.65 -15.38 5.88
CA ILE A 157 14.61 -15.56 4.87
C ILE A 157 13.35 -16.16 5.50
N ARG A 158 12.23 -15.45 5.36
CA ARG A 158 10.89 -15.98 5.62
C ARG A 158 10.11 -16.02 4.32
N LEU A 159 9.29 -17.05 4.16
CA LEU A 159 8.46 -17.17 2.97
C LEU A 159 7.38 -16.10 2.98
N ARG A 160 7.26 -15.38 1.86
CA ARG A 160 6.27 -14.32 1.62
C ARG A 160 5.65 -14.47 0.24
N ASN A 161 4.39 -14.14 0.14
CA ASN A 161 3.69 -13.94 -1.10
C ASN A 161 3.77 -12.44 -1.43
N LEU A 162 4.57 -12.09 -2.43
CA LEU A 162 4.71 -10.69 -2.88
C LEU A 162 3.60 -10.36 -3.88
N ARG A 163 2.54 -9.74 -3.40
CA ARG A 163 1.43 -9.30 -4.26
C ARG A 163 1.57 -7.82 -4.58
N CYS A 164 1.45 -7.49 -5.86
CA CYS A 164 1.50 -6.12 -6.35
C CYS A 164 0.14 -5.69 -6.90
N ILE A 165 -0.33 -4.52 -6.50
CA ILE A 165 -1.58 -3.95 -6.98
C ILE A 165 -1.42 -2.48 -7.38
N LEU A 166 -2.27 -2.06 -8.31
CA LEU A 166 -2.48 -0.68 -8.69
C LEU A 166 -3.94 -0.33 -8.45
N SER A 167 -4.20 0.66 -7.63
CA SER A 167 -5.55 1.15 -7.34
C SER A 167 -5.72 2.61 -7.75
N VAL A 168 -6.90 2.95 -8.22
CA VAL A 168 -7.27 4.30 -8.67
C VAL A 168 -8.53 4.73 -7.95
N ASN A 169 -8.54 5.96 -7.40
CA ASN A 169 -9.72 6.64 -6.90
C ASN A 169 -10.01 7.86 -7.77
N LEU A 170 -11.10 7.82 -8.50
CA LEU A 170 -11.45 8.88 -9.45
C LEU A 170 -12.00 10.14 -8.77
N ASN A 171 -12.38 10.07 -7.49
CA ASN A 171 -13.00 11.17 -6.76
C ASN A 171 -14.23 11.78 -7.48
N ILE A 172 -14.94 10.98 -8.26
CA ILE A 172 -16.14 11.31 -9.02
C ILE A 172 -17.23 10.34 -8.57
N PRO A 173 -18.35 10.84 -8.01
CA PRO A 173 -19.44 9.97 -7.57
C PRO A 173 -20.15 9.30 -8.76
N PRO A 174 -20.81 8.14 -8.57
CA PRO A 174 -21.47 7.37 -9.64
C PRO A 174 -22.84 7.92 -10.06
N ASP A 175 -23.16 9.17 -9.78
CA ASP A 175 -24.49 9.77 -9.97
C ASP A 175 -24.82 9.97 -11.45
N ASN A 176 -23.84 9.93 -12.34
CA ASN A 176 -24.00 10.24 -13.76
C ASN A 176 -23.47 9.10 -14.63
N ALA A 177 -24.33 8.54 -15.47
CA ALA A 177 -23.98 7.47 -16.41
C ALA A 177 -22.82 7.81 -17.35
N VAL A 178 -22.63 9.09 -17.70
CA VAL A 178 -21.50 9.55 -18.53
C VAL A 178 -20.18 9.41 -17.76
N GLU A 179 -20.16 9.78 -16.50
CA GLU A 179 -18.95 9.65 -15.68
C GLU A 179 -18.62 8.18 -15.38
N VAL A 180 -19.63 7.34 -15.15
CA VAL A 180 -19.44 5.88 -15.03
C VAL A 180 -18.83 5.31 -16.32
N SER A 181 -19.35 5.71 -17.50
CA SER A 181 -18.83 5.27 -18.79
C SER A 181 -17.37 5.70 -19.01
N LYS A 182 -17.00 6.92 -18.58
CA LYS A 182 -15.61 7.39 -18.62
C LYS A 182 -14.70 6.57 -17.69
N ALA A 183 -15.16 6.23 -16.50
CA ALA A 183 -14.43 5.40 -15.55
C ALA A 183 -14.18 3.99 -16.11
N VAL A 184 -15.21 3.35 -16.69
CA VAL A 184 -15.08 2.06 -17.36
C VAL A 184 -14.10 2.13 -18.55
N SER A 185 -14.17 3.21 -19.34
CA SER A 185 -13.25 3.42 -20.47
C SER A 185 -11.80 3.61 -20.00
N LEU A 186 -11.60 4.28 -18.87
CA LEU A 186 -10.26 4.44 -18.28
C LEU A 186 -9.72 3.09 -17.79
N LEU A 187 -10.54 2.32 -17.06
CA LEU A 187 -10.20 0.97 -16.63
C LEU A 187 -9.77 0.08 -17.81
N ALA A 188 -10.56 0.08 -18.90
CA ALA A 188 -10.23 -0.69 -20.08
C ALA A 188 -8.89 -0.29 -20.71
N ARG A 189 -8.65 1.03 -20.87
CA ARG A 189 -7.38 1.54 -21.42
C ARG A 189 -6.18 1.21 -20.53
N MET A 190 -6.32 1.29 -19.22
CA MET A 190 -5.25 0.93 -18.29
C MET A 190 -4.95 -0.57 -18.35
N ARG A 191 -5.98 -1.40 -18.40
CA ARG A 191 -5.88 -2.86 -18.59
C ARG A 191 -5.12 -3.22 -19.87
N ASP A 192 -5.47 -2.58 -20.99
CA ASP A 192 -4.82 -2.83 -22.28
C ASP A 192 -3.36 -2.35 -22.29
N SER A 193 -3.08 -1.21 -21.66
CA SER A 193 -1.71 -0.72 -21.49
C SER A 193 -0.86 -1.70 -20.67
N LEU A 194 -1.38 -2.21 -19.54
CA LEU A 194 -0.69 -3.20 -18.70
C LEU A 194 -0.48 -4.54 -19.42
N ARG A 195 -1.47 -4.99 -20.23
CA ARG A 195 -1.32 -6.18 -21.07
C ARG A 195 -0.20 -6.01 -22.10
N SER A 196 -0.10 -4.82 -22.70
CA SER A 196 0.99 -4.54 -23.66
C SER A 196 2.38 -4.57 -23.02
N MET A 197 2.47 -4.38 -21.71
CA MET A 197 3.69 -4.50 -20.90
C MET A 197 3.90 -5.91 -20.33
N GLN A 198 2.95 -6.83 -20.54
CA GLN A 198 2.97 -8.21 -20.01
C GLN A 198 2.97 -8.32 -18.48
N ILE A 199 2.38 -7.33 -17.79
CA ILE A 199 2.32 -7.29 -16.32
C ILE A 199 0.89 -7.27 -15.77
N TYR A 200 -0.10 -7.35 -16.63
CA TYR A 200 -1.49 -7.43 -16.18
C TYR A 200 -1.79 -8.82 -15.61
N GLY A 201 -2.14 -8.87 -14.34
CA GLY A 201 -2.69 -10.05 -13.72
C GLY A 201 -4.20 -10.12 -13.92
N ARG A 202 -4.95 -9.38 -13.14
CA ARG A 202 -6.43 -9.37 -13.21
C ARG A 202 -7.02 -8.09 -12.62
N THR A 203 -8.29 -7.81 -12.94
CA THR A 203 -9.09 -6.81 -12.20
C THR A 203 -9.65 -7.47 -10.94
N TRP A 204 -9.61 -6.76 -9.81
CA TRP A 204 -10.17 -7.25 -8.56
C TRP A 204 -11.68 -7.10 -8.51
N ASN A 205 -12.33 -8.07 -7.89
CA ASN A 205 -13.70 -8.01 -7.45
C ASN A 205 -13.81 -7.70 -5.94
N ALA A 206 -15.02 -7.76 -5.40
CA ALA A 206 -15.28 -7.50 -3.98
C ALA A 206 -14.57 -8.50 -3.05
N ASP A 207 -14.56 -9.79 -3.40
CA ASP A 207 -13.91 -10.83 -2.59
C ASP A 207 -12.39 -10.62 -2.53
N ASP A 208 -11.77 -10.18 -3.62
CA ASP A 208 -10.34 -9.87 -3.68
C ASP A 208 -9.98 -8.72 -2.74
N LEU A 209 -10.78 -7.65 -2.75
CA LEU A 209 -10.59 -6.51 -1.86
C LEU A 209 -10.81 -6.92 -0.40
N LEU A 210 -11.86 -7.70 -0.11
CA LEU A 210 -12.12 -8.20 1.24
C LEU A 210 -10.98 -9.09 1.74
N ALA A 211 -10.49 -10.03 0.95
CA ALA A 211 -9.38 -10.91 1.33
C ALA A 211 -8.10 -10.12 1.67
N TRP A 212 -7.80 -9.09 0.87
CA TRP A 212 -6.64 -8.23 1.11
C TRP A 212 -6.81 -7.35 2.36
N THR A 213 -7.91 -6.60 2.44
CA THR A 213 -8.13 -5.64 3.53
C THR A 213 -8.42 -6.31 4.86
N THR A 214 -9.09 -7.45 4.87
CA THR A 214 -9.30 -8.24 6.09
C THR A 214 -7.97 -8.68 6.69
N LEU A 215 -7.01 -9.08 5.87
CA LEU A 215 -5.68 -9.47 6.36
C LEU A 215 -4.93 -8.26 6.96
N LEU A 216 -5.02 -7.09 6.33
CA LEU A 216 -4.41 -5.87 6.84
C LEU A 216 -5.10 -5.37 8.11
N LEU A 217 -6.43 -5.37 8.16
CA LEU A 217 -7.21 -4.80 9.27
C LEU A 217 -7.37 -5.76 10.46
N ASN A 218 -7.08 -7.06 10.28
CA ASN A 218 -7.03 -8.07 11.34
C ASN A 218 -5.67 -8.78 11.32
N PRO A 219 -4.56 -8.07 11.60
CA PRO A 219 -3.21 -8.57 11.38
C PRO A 219 -2.84 -9.76 12.28
N ASN A 220 -3.62 -10.07 13.32
CA ASN A 220 -3.45 -11.29 14.10
C ASN A 220 -3.51 -12.54 13.20
N ARG A 221 -4.31 -12.52 12.13
CA ARG A 221 -4.39 -13.55 11.10
C ARG A 221 -3.04 -13.85 10.44
N MET A 222 -2.15 -12.87 10.34
CA MET A 222 -0.81 -13.05 9.77
C MET A 222 0.11 -13.90 10.62
N PHE A 223 -0.23 -14.13 11.90
CA PHE A 223 0.61 -14.80 12.90
C PHE A 223 0.01 -16.10 13.47
N THR A 224 -1.20 -16.49 13.05
CA THR A 224 -1.91 -17.70 13.55
C THR A 224 -1.65 -18.94 12.73
N GLY A 225 -0.80 -18.90 11.71
CA GLY A 225 -0.52 -20.04 10.83
C GLY A 225 -1.56 -20.30 9.76
N GLN A 226 -2.67 -19.59 9.74
CA GLN A 226 -3.66 -19.37 8.68
C GLN A 226 -4.35 -20.59 8.02
N GLN A 227 -3.94 -21.83 8.29
CA GLN A 227 -4.46 -23.01 7.57
C GLN A 227 -5.97 -23.19 7.71
N ASP A 228 -6.54 -22.79 8.83
CA ASP A 228 -7.96 -22.97 9.15
C ASP A 228 -8.80 -21.67 9.01
N GLU A 229 -8.18 -20.56 8.57
CA GLU A 229 -8.90 -19.31 8.43
C GLU A 229 -9.66 -19.23 7.09
N ILE A 230 -10.93 -18.86 7.17
CA ILE A 230 -11.81 -18.68 6.00
C ILE A 230 -11.76 -17.23 5.59
N ASP A 231 -11.52 -16.96 4.31
CA ASP A 231 -11.65 -15.61 3.77
C ASP A 231 -13.11 -15.16 3.82
N PRO A 232 -13.38 -13.88 4.10
CA PRO A 232 -14.75 -13.39 4.06
C PRO A 232 -15.30 -13.52 2.64
N VAL A 233 -16.55 -13.93 2.55
CA VAL A 233 -17.33 -13.97 1.31
C VAL A 233 -18.14 -12.70 1.23
N TRP A 234 -18.10 -12.02 0.11
CA TRP A 234 -18.82 -10.78 -0.11
C TRP A 234 -20.34 -10.94 0.01
N ASP A 235 -20.93 -10.14 0.89
CA ASP A 235 -22.36 -9.97 1.04
C ASP A 235 -22.78 -8.65 0.38
N GLU A 236 -23.44 -8.71 -0.79
CA GLU A 236 -23.86 -7.53 -1.56
C GLU A 236 -24.88 -6.64 -0.84
N THR A 237 -25.49 -7.11 0.23
CA THR A 237 -26.48 -6.36 1.02
C THR A 237 -25.85 -5.41 2.03
N LYS A 238 -24.53 -5.50 2.25
CA LYS A 238 -23.77 -4.69 3.22
C LYS A 238 -22.68 -3.89 2.52
N PHE A 239 -22.30 -2.77 3.15
CA PHE A 239 -21.11 -2.07 2.69
C PHE A 239 -19.86 -2.94 2.87
N LEU A 240 -18.91 -2.81 1.94
CA LEU A 240 -17.64 -3.54 2.03
C LEU A 240 -16.88 -3.19 3.32
N SER A 241 -16.93 -1.92 3.75
CA SER A 241 -16.29 -1.47 5.00
C SER A 241 -16.78 -2.21 6.25
N GLU A 242 -18.04 -2.67 6.27
CA GLU A 242 -18.64 -3.40 7.40
C GLU A 242 -18.19 -4.87 7.44
N GLN A 243 -17.58 -5.38 6.36
CA GLN A 243 -17.21 -6.79 6.21
C GLN A 243 -15.69 -7.03 6.37
N MET A 244 -14.89 -5.96 6.51
CA MET A 244 -13.43 -6.03 6.51
C MET A 244 -12.83 -6.28 7.89
N ILE A 245 -13.56 -5.97 8.95
CA ILE A 245 -13.05 -6.00 10.33
C ILE A 245 -13.83 -7.04 11.13
N GLU A 246 -13.11 -7.96 11.76
CA GLU A 246 -13.70 -8.92 12.65
C GLU A 246 -14.17 -8.24 13.96
N THR A 247 -15.33 -8.66 14.46
CA THR A 247 -15.93 -8.10 15.70
C THR A 247 -15.02 -8.25 16.92
N ARG A 248 -14.12 -9.24 16.92
CA ARG A 248 -13.12 -9.47 17.99
C ARG A 248 -11.86 -8.61 17.87
N THR A 249 -11.67 -7.90 16.75
CA THR A 249 -10.47 -7.09 16.53
C THR A 249 -10.60 -5.76 17.27
N SER A 250 -9.71 -5.53 18.22
CA SER A 250 -9.57 -4.24 18.91
C SER A 250 -8.33 -3.51 18.39
N ILE A 251 -8.44 -2.19 18.21
CA ILE A 251 -7.34 -1.35 17.74
C ILE A 251 -7.13 -0.21 18.72
N LYS A 252 -5.90 -0.02 19.16
CA LYS A 252 -5.51 1.09 20.01
C LYS A 252 -4.25 1.77 19.48
N VAL A 253 -4.25 3.09 19.41
CA VAL A 253 -3.02 3.87 19.20
C VAL A 253 -2.18 3.76 20.45
N LEU A 254 -0.88 3.43 20.31
CA LEU A 254 0.03 3.39 21.44
C LEU A 254 0.19 4.80 22.04
N ASP A 255 0.28 4.90 23.36
CA ASP A 255 0.39 6.17 24.10
C ASP A 255 1.62 7.00 23.67
N SER A 256 2.69 6.30 23.27
CA SER A 256 3.88 6.92 22.66
C SER A 256 3.63 7.49 21.25
N GLY A 257 2.46 7.23 20.65
CA GLY A 257 2.18 7.58 19.25
C GLY A 257 3.03 6.84 18.21
N SER A 258 3.73 5.76 18.62
CA SER A 258 4.72 5.08 17.80
C SER A 258 4.16 3.91 16.98
N GLY A 259 2.91 3.55 17.14
CA GLY A 259 2.29 2.41 16.44
C GLY A 259 0.81 2.23 16.78
N LEU A 260 0.20 1.24 16.14
CA LEU A 260 -1.14 0.75 16.41
C LEU A 260 -1.05 -0.64 17.03
N ARG A 261 -1.73 -0.87 18.11
CA ARG A 261 -1.88 -2.17 18.73
C ARG A 261 -3.18 -2.82 18.29
N PHE A 262 -3.08 -4.02 17.74
CA PHE A 262 -4.19 -4.88 17.40
C PHE A 262 -4.25 -6.03 18.40
N GLY A 263 -5.43 -6.35 18.91
CA GLY A 263 -5.63 -7.40 19.90
C GLY A 263 -5.19 -7.01 21.33
N ASN A 264 -5.24 -7.99 22.22
CA ASN A 264 -4.93 -7.81 23.64
C ASN A 264 -3.60 -8.43 24.02
N ARG A 265 -2.68 -7.65 24.59
CA ARG A 265 -1.37 -8.12 25.05
C ARG A 265 -1.47 -9.21 26.11
N ALA A 266 -2.45 -9.11 27.01
CA ALA A 266 -2.65 -10.10 28.08
C ALA A 266 -3.12 -11.45 27.55
N ALA A 267 -3.84 -11.47 26.43
CA ALA A 267 -4.29 -12.69 25.76
C ALA A 267 -3.22 -13.33 24.86
N GLY A 268 -2.07 -12.67 24.67
CA GLY A 268 -0.98 -13.17 23.82
C GLY A 268 -1.24 -13.06 22.30
N ASP A 269 -2.32 -12.43 21.90
CA ASP A 269 -2.73 -12.22 20.49
C ASP A 269 -2.35 -10.83 19.94
N CYS A 270 -1.55 -10.06 20.67
CA CYS A 270 -1.18 -8.71 20.35
C CYS A 270 -0.22 -8.64 19.15
N VAL A 271 -0.59 -7.82 18.17
CA VAL A 271 0.26 -7.42 17.04
C VAL A 271 0.40 -5.90 17.02
N ILE A 272 1.59 -5.40 16.75
CA ILE A 272 1.87 -3.99 16.56
C ILE A 272 2.04 -3.73 15.08
N ALA A 273 1.31 -2.75 14.56
CA ALA A 273 1.56 -2.16 13.25
C ALA A 273 2.29 -0.82 13.43
N GLN A 274 3.31 -0.58 12.61
CA GLN A 274 4.03 0.69 12.57
C GLN A 274 4.07 1.22 11.14
N CYS A 275 3.74 2.50 11.01
CA CYS A 275 3.75 3.21 9.74
C CYS A 275 4.93 4.16 9.66
N TYR A 276 5.55 4.16 8.50
CA TYR A 276 6.69 5.00 8.15
C TYR A 276 6.42 5.71 6.84
N SER A 277 7.04 6.88 6.65
CA SER A 277 7.00 7.59 5.37
C SER A 277 8.38 8.03 4.94
N ALA A 278 8.61 8.00 3.63
CA ALA A 278 9.81 8.55 3.04
C ALA A 278 9.67 10.08 2.94
N ASN A 279 10.53 10.83 3.63
CA ASN A 279 10.61 12.28 3.53
C ASN A 279 11.89 12.77 2.86
N ARG A 280 12.89 11.89 2.71
CA ARG A 280 14.10 12.10 1.94
C ARG A 280 14.18 11.06 0.84
N TYR A 281 14.48 11.50 -0.36
CA TYR A 281 14.60 10.67 -1.56
C TYR A 281 16.03 10.73 -2.09
N PRO A 282 16.53 9.66 -2.72
CA PRO A 282 17.84 9.67 -3.38
C PRO A 282 17.88 10.71 -4.50
N GLU A 283 19.08 11.20 -4.82
CA GLU A 283 19.27 12.17 -5.91
C GLU A 283 19.04 11.53 -7.28
N GLU A 284 19.51 10.29 -7.46
CA GLU A 284 19.32 9.47 -8.64
C GLU A 284 18.73 8.14 -8.21
N PHE A 285 17.72 7.69 -8.93
CA PHE A 285 17.08 6.41 -8.67
C PHE A 285 16.50 5.81 -9.95
N HIS A 286 16.78 4.56 -10.19
CA HIS A 286 16.30 3.81 -11.35
C HIS A 286 15.26 2.77 -10.92
N LEU A 287 14.29 2.47 -11.80
CA LEU A 287 13.22 1.52 -11.51
C LEU A 287 13.72 0.15 -11.02
N SER A 288 14.83 -0.35 -11.60
CA SER A 288 15.43 -1.63 -11.16
C SER A 288 15.83 -1.66 -9.69
N ASN A 289 16.17 -0.51 -9.09
CA ASN A 289 16.57 -0.42 -7.69
C ASN A 289 15.38 -0.60 -6.72
N MET A 290 14.14 -0.50 -7.22
CA MET A 290 12.94 -0.76 -6.41
C MET A 290 12.91 -2.21 -5.87
N GLY A 291 13.51 -3.16 -6.60
CA GLY A 291 13.64 -4.54 -6.12
C GLY A 291 14.42 -4.68 -4.82
N ALA A 292 15.40 -3.83 -4.58
CA ALA A 292 16.14 -3.84 -3.31
C ALA A 292 15.30 -3.36 -2.11
N LEU A 293 14.20 -2.65 -2.34
CA LEU A 293 13.31 -2.19 -1.26
C LEU A 293 12.37 -3.28 -0.73
N ILE A 294 12.21 -4.40 -1.44
CA ILE A 294 11.45 -5.56 -0.95
C ILE A 294 12.31 -6.53 -0.11
N GLY A 295 13.61 -6.27 -0.04
CA GLY A 295 14.58 -7.06 0.71
C GLY A 295 15.55 -7.81 -0.20
N ASP A 296 16.69 -8.21 0.36
CA ASP A 296 17.72 -9.00 -0.32
C ASP A 296 17.73 -10.43 0.23
N VAL A 297 17.67 -11.41 -0.68
CA VAL A 297 17.66 -12.84 -0.32
C VAL A 297 19.03 -13.28 0.25
N ILE A 298 20.10 -12.62 -0.14
CA ILE A 298 21.48 -12.99 0.21
C ILE A 298 21.90 -12.32 1.53
N GLU A 299 21.54 -11.04 1.72
CA GLU A 299 21.95 -10.27 2.87
C GLU A 299 20.90 -10.33 4.01
N ALA A 300 21.17 -11.11 5.02
CA ALA A 300 20.23 -11.34 6.15
C ALA A 300 19.76 -10.05 6.86
N ASN A 301 20.60 -9.01 6.90
CA ASN A 301 20.26 -7.73 7.52
C ASN A 301 19.42 -6.81 6.61
N MET A 302 19.33 -7.14 5.34
CA MET A 302 18.59 -6.40 4.32
C MET A 302 17.30 -7.13 3.91
N ASN A 303 16.70 -7.89 4.82
CA ASN A 303 15.48 -8.64 4.57
C ASN A 303 14.43 -8.33 5.64
N TYR A 304 13.15 -8.27 5.24
CA TYR A 304 12.05 -8.15 6.18
C TYR A 304 11.77 -9.48 6.86
N THR A 305 11.93 -9.57 8.17
CA THR A 305 11.45 -10.71 8.96
C THR A 305 9.95 -10.61 9.27
N SER A 306 9.37 -9.42 9.19
CA SER A 306 7.95 -9.13 9.40
C SER A 306 7.18 -9.09 8.08
N PRO A 307 5.85 -9.32 8.08
CA PRO A 307 5.00 -8.88 6.99
C PRO A 307 5.15 -7.38 6.78
N PHE A 308 5.09 -6.92 5.54
CA PHE A 308 5.26 -5.51 5.20
C PHE A 308 4.39 -5.10 4.01
N LEU A 309 3.98 -3.84 3.99
CA LEU A 309 3.31 -3.20 2.86
C LEU A 309 4.10 -1.96 2.46
N ILE A 310 4.52 -1.88 1.21
CA ILE A 310 5.04 -0.66 0.60
C ILE A 310 3.92 -0.07 -0.24
N SER A 311 3.52 1.16 0.07
CA SER A 311 2.49 1.91 -0.67
C SER A 311 3.08 3.18 -1.24
N MET A 312 3.00 3.35 -2.54
CA MET A 312 3.28 4.60 -3.22
C MET A 312 1.98 5.22 -3.69
N ALA A 313 1.67 6.40 -3.17
CA ALA A 313 0.54 7.19 -3.63
C ALA A 313 1.04 8.38 -4.44
N MET A 314 0.37 8.67 -5.54
CA MET A 314 0.65 9.87 -6.32
C MET A 314 -0.59 10.40 -7.02
N PHE A 315 -0.54 11.68 -7.41
CA PHE A 315 -1.47 12.31 -8.35
C PHE A 315 -0.76 13.38 -9.18
N LYS A 316 -1.25 13.59 -10.40
CA LYS A 316 -0.76 14.66 -11.26
C LYS A 316 -1.23 16.01 -10.71
N ARG A 317 -0.30 16.93 -10.56
CA ARG A 317 -0.61 18.32 -10.19
C ARG A 317 -1.20 19.05 -11.39
N ASP A 318 -1.98 20.09 -11.11
CA ASP A 318 -2.46 21.01 -12.14
C ASP A 318 -1.29 21.56 -12.96
N TYR A 319 -1.34 21.35 -14.27
CA TYR A 319 -0.23 21.65 -15.19
C TYR A 319 0.09 23.13 -15.23
N ASP A 320 -0.93 23.96 -15.42
CA ASP A 320 -0.74 25.42 -15.60
C ASP A 320 -0.22 26.08 -14.33
N THR A 321 -0.81 25.78 -13.20
CA THR A 321 -0.38 26.28 -11.88
C THR A 321 1.05 25.84 -11.55
N SER A 322 1.38 24.59 -11.82
CA SER A 322 2.69 24.02 -11.55
C SER A 322 3.76 24.60 -12.47
N SER A 323 3.47 24.71 -13.78
CA SER A 323 4.37 25.30 -14.78
C SER A 323 4.70 26.74 -14.44
N ASN A 324 3.69 27.57 -14.12
CA ASN A 324 3.89 28.96 -13.74
C ASN A 324 4.71 29.10 -12.45
N THR A 325 4.44 28.25 -11.45
CA THR A 325 5.20 28.23 -10.20
C THR A 325 6.66 27.85 -10.43
N VAL A 326 6.94 26.85 -11.25
CA VAL A 326 8.31 26.42 -11.59
C VAL A 326 9.03 27.49 -12.37
N LYS A 327 8.40 28.14 -13.37
CA LYS A 327 9.00 29.24 -14.12
C LYS A 327 9.43 30.40 -13.22
N LEU A 328 8.58 30.80 -12.27
CA LEU A 328 8.91 31.86 -11.32
C LEU A 328 10.07 31.45 -10.40
N LYS A 329 10.06 30.23 -9.88
CA LYS A 329 11.12 29.73 -9.00
C LYS A 329 12.43 29.52 -9.74
N ALA A 330 12.39 29.03 -10.99
CA ALA A 330 13.55 28.89 -11.87
C ALA A 330 14.21 30.25 -12.16
N ALA A 331 13.41 31.27 -12.47
CA ALA A 331 13.91 32.63 -12.69
C ALA A 331 14.62 33.18 -11.44
N ARG A 332 14.05 32.98 -10.25
CA ARG A 332 14.68 33.37 -8.99
C ARG A 332 15.97 32.58 -8.72
N ALA A 333 15.94 31.26 -8.91
CA ALA A 333 17.11 30.40 -8.74
C ALA A 333 18.25 30.81 -9.69
N LYS A 334 17.92 31.12 -10.96
CA LYS A 334 18.88 31.65 -11.93
C LYS A 334 19.49 32.97 -11.45
N GLN A 335 18.67 33.93 -11.05
CA GLN A 335 19.13 35.21 -10.53
C GLN A 335 20.05 35.04 -9.29
N THR A 336 19.71 34.12 -8.39
CA THR A 336 20.54 33.85 -7.21
C THR A 336 21.87 33.22 -7.61
N ALA A 337 21.87 32.24 -8.51
CA ALA A 337 23.06 31.56 -8.97
C ALA A 337 24.02 32.44 -9.78
N GLU A 338 23.50 33.46 -10.45
CA GLU A 338 24.27 34.43 -11.24
C GLU A 338 24.65 35.71 -10.45
N SER A 339 24.18 35.85 -9.23
CA SER A 339 24.47 36.99 -8.35
C SER A 339 25.67 36.73 -7.45
N LYS A 340 26.15 37.82 -6.81
CA LYS A 340 27.21 37.74 -5.76
C LYS A 340 26.80 36.86 -4.58
N MET A 341 25.49 36.58 -4.39
CA MET A 341 24.99 35.67 -3.37
C MET A 341 25.36 34.21 -3.62
N ALA A 342 25.71 33.85 -4.83
CA ALA A 342 26.17 32.49 -5.14
C ALA A 342 27.42 32.08 -4.36
N ALA A 343 28.28 33.06 -4.03
CA ALA A 343 29.47 32.83 -3.20
C ALA A 343 29.14 32.48 -1.74
N VAL A 344 27.98 32.90 -1.24
CA VAL A 344 27.49 32.65 0.13
C VAL A 344 26.54 31.44 0.18
N MET A 345 25.98 31.07 -0.94
CA MET A 345 25.02 29.95 -1.09
C MET A 345 25.56 28.89 -2.05
N PRO A 346 26.42 27.96 -1.61
CA PRO A 346 27.06 26.96 -2.49
C PRO A 346 26.03 26.05 -3.18
N GLU A 347 24.81 25.93 -2.63
CA GLU A 347 23.73 25.14 -3.23
C GLU A 347 22.97 25.86 -4.37
N ALA A 348 23.23 27.16 -4.61
CA ALA A 348 22.47 27.94 -5.59
C ALA A 348 22.57 27.34 -7.02
N ALA A 349 23.73 26.82 -7.40
CA ALA A 349 23.95 26.16 -8.69
C ALA A 349 23.18 24.84 -8.80
N LYS A 350 23.07 24.08 -7.71
CA LYS A 350 22.30 22.83 -7.65
C LYS A 350 20.80 23.15 -7.77
N ILE A 351 20.29 24.10 -6.99
CA ILE A 351 18.89 24.54 -7.04
C ILE A 351 18.50 25.00 -8.44
N LYS A 352 19.38 25.77 -9.12
CA LYS A 352 19.15 26.17 -10.53
C LYS A 352 18.99 24.95 -11.43
N ARG A 353 19.91 24.00 -11.35
CA ARG A 353 19.89 22.77 -12.17
C ARG A 353 18.62 21.95 -11.94
N ASP A 354 18.17 21.81 -10.67
CA ASP A 354 16.95 21.09 -10.35
C ASP A 354 15.70 21.74 -10.97
N TYR A 355 15.65 23.10 -11.01
CA TYR A 355 14.56 23.81 -11.68
C TYR A 355 14.67 23.73 -13.20
N ASP A 356 15.87 23.68 -13.78
CA ASP A 356 16.06 23.49 -15.21
C ASP A 356 15.53 22.12 -15.64
N ILE A 357 15.81 21.05 -14.87
CA ILE A 357 15.24 19.72 -15.06
C ILE A 357 13.71 19.71 -14.97
N CYS A 358 13.15 20.42 -13.97
CA CYS A 358 11.71 20.57 -13.86
C CYS A 358 11.09 21.28 -15.08
N LEU A 359 11.74 22.32 -15.58
CA LEU A 359 11.27 23.03 -16.80
C LEU A 359 11.28 22.14 -18.04
N GLU A 360 12.35 21.31 -18.20
CA GLU A 360 12.42 20.35 -19.29
C GLU A 360 11.30 19.31 -19.23
N ALA A 361 10.89 18.87 -18.03
CA ALA A 361 9.78 17.93 -17.86
C ALA A 361 8.45 18.49 -18.36
N PHE A 362 8.21 19.82 -18.24
CA PHE A 362 7.06 20.47 -18.82
C PHE A 362 7.18 20.62 -20.38
N GLY A 363 8.40 20.86 -20.89
CA GLY A 363 8.62 21.08 -22.31
C GLY A 363 8.45 19.86 -23.21
N LYS A 364 8.67 18.65 -22.67
CA LYS A 364 8.64 17.38 -23.44
C LYS A 364 7.23 16.74 -23.54
N GLY A 365 6.16 17.42 -23.15
CA GLY A 365 4.82 16.82 -23.09
C GLY A 365 4.72 15.66 -22.08
N GLY A 366 5.72 15.51 -21.21
CA GLY A 366 5.94 14.34 -20.38
C GLY A 366 5.24 14.33 -19.03
N GLY A 367 4.11 15.04 -18.90
CA GLY A 367 3.24 14.85 -17.74
C GLY A 367 3.47 15.75 -16.53
N GLY A 368 4.39 16.73 -16.60
CA GLY A 368 4.52 17.76 -15.56
C GLY A 368 5.03 17.26 -14.21
N LEU A 369 4.54 17.89 -13.14
CA LEU A 369 4.87 17.52 -11.76
C LEU A 369 3.77 16.67 -11.12
N VAL A 370 4.19 15.81 -10.23
CA VAL A 370 3.32 14.98 -9.40
C VAL A 370 3.56 15.24 -7.91
N SER A 371 2.52 15.06 -7.12
CA SER A 371 2.64 14.86 -5.67
C SER A 371 2.85 13.39 -5.41
N LEU A 372 3.85 13.04 -4.61
CA LEU A 372 4.29 11.67 -4.35
C LEU A 372 4.41 11.44 -2.84
N LEU A 373 3.94 10.30 -2.37
CA LEU A 373 4.07 9.82 -1.01
C LEU A 373 4.43 8.34 -1.02
N HIS A 374 5.54 7.97 -0.37
CA HIS A 374 5.86 6.57 -0.07
C HIS A 374 5.62 6.30 1.41
N GLN A 375 4.95 5.21 1.67
CA GLN A 375 4.66 4.70 3.02
C GLN A 375 5.09 3.23 3.12
N VAL A 376 5.55 2.86 4.30
CA VAL A 376 5.84 1.47 4.66
C VAL A 376 5.07 1.15 5.91
N VAL A 377 4.35 0.04 5.90
CA VAL A 377 3.70 -0.52 7.09
C VAL A 377 4.34 -1.86 7.38
N ILE A 378 4.72 -2.07 8.62
CA ILE A 378 5.22 -3.37 9.11
C ILE A 378 4.34 -3.85 10.26
N TRP A 379 4.17 -5.16 10.36
CA TRP A 379 3.42 -5.81 11.44
C TRP A 379 4.31 -6.81 12.14
N GLU A 380 4.38 -6.73 13.48
CA GLU A 380 5.14 -7.73 14.22
C GLU A 380 4.60 -7.84 15.67
N ARG A 381 4.98 -8.90 16.35
CA ARG A 381 4.69 -9.04 17.76
C ARG A 381 5.49 -8.03 18.59
N PRO A 382 4.98 -7.59 19.76
CA PRO A 382 5.60 -6.53 20.56
C PRO A 382 7.08 -6.78 20.89
N GLU A 383 7.49 -8.03 21.07
CA GLU A 383 8.85 -8.40 21.39
C GLU A 383 9.85 -8.22 20.25
N ASN A 384 9.39 -8.26 18.98
CA ASN A 384 10.24 -8.22 17.80
C ASN A 384 10.08 -6.94 16.97
N ILE A 385 9.16 -6.05 17.33
CA ILE A 385 8.84 -4.86 16.52
C ILE A 385 10.03 -3.93 16.29
N ASN A 386 10.92 -3.79 17.29
CA ASN A 386 12.12 -2.97 17.17
C ASN A 386 13.14 -3.54 16.16
N LEU A 387 13.23 -4.87 16.07
CA LEU A 387 14.07 -5.53 15.06
C LEU A 387 13.48 -5.29 13.67
N ALA A 388 12.19 -5.48 13.49
CA ALA A 388 11.50 -5.26 12.23
C ALA A 388 11.62 -3.79 11.75
N GLU A 389 11.53 -2.83 12.67
CA GLU A 389 11.79 -1.42 12.38
C GLU A 389 13.22 -1.19 11.89
N SER A 390 14.20 -1.71 12.63
CA SER A 390 15.62 -1.54 12.26
C SER A 390 15.89 -2.09 10.86
N GLN A 391 15.32 -3.24 10.51
CA GLN A 391 15.43 -3.84 9.18
C GLN A 391 14.80 -2.95 8.10
N ALA A 392 13.54 -2.54 8.29
CA ALA A 392 12.83 -1.68 7.34
C ALA A 392 13.61 -0.37 7.08
N VAL A 393 14.07 0.30 8.14
CA VAL A 393 14.85 1.54 8.03
C VAL A 393 16.17 1.31 7.30
N SER A 394 16.89 0.22 7.62
CA SER A 394 18.17 -0.10 6.98
C SER A 394 18.03 -0.39 5.49
N ILE A 395 17.01 -1.17 5.09
CA ILE A 395 16.73 -1.46 3.67
C ILE A 395 16.54 -0.16 2.88
N TRP A 396 15.72 0.75 3.39
CA TRP A 396 15.42 2.01 2.71
C TRP A 396 16.60 2.97 2.70
N GLN A 397 17.34 3.05 3.81
CA GLN A 397 18.55 3.88 3.91
C GLN A 397 19.67 3.41 2.96
N ALA A 398 19.84 2.10 2.79
CA ALA A 398 20.80 1.55 1.84
C ALA A 398 20.53 1.99 0.39
N GLN A 399 19.27 2.28 0.05
CA GLN A 399 18.86 2.81 -1.25
C GLN A 399 18.79 4.36 -1.29
N GLY A 400 19.30 5.04 -0.26
CA GLY A 400 19.37 6.50 -0.19
C GLY A 400 18.08 7.20 0.24
N PHE A 401 17.03 6.45 0.63
CA PHE A 401 15.82 7.04 1.19
C PHE A 401 15.99 7.34 2.68
N GLY A 402 15.37 8.41 3.15
CA GLY A 402 15.16 8.65 4.59
C GLY A 402 13.76 8.19 4.96
N LEU A 403 13.65 7.04 5.62
CA LEU A 403 12.40 6.50 6.13
C LEU A 403 12.23 6.91 7.60
N TYR A 404 11.10 7.54 7.93
CA TYR A 404 10.81 8.06 9.27
C TYR A 404 9.48 7.53 9.78
N ARG A 405 9.45 7.16 11.06
CA ARG A 405 8.22 6.74 11.71
C ARG A 405 7.21 7.88 11.77
N ASP A 406 5.97 7.61 11.42
CA ASP A 406 4.85 8.57 11.43
C ASP A 406 4.32 8.76 12.85
N GLN A 407 5.16 9.24 13.76
CA GLN A 407 4.82 9.39 15.16
C GLN A 407 3.62 10.31 15.35
N TYR A 408 2.67 9.91 16.17
CA TYR A 408 1.37 10.55 16.42
C TYR A 408 0.43 10.65 15.20
N LEU A 409 0.81 10.08 14.05
CA LEU A 409 -0.01 10.05 12.82
C LEU A 409 -0.30 8.61 12.37
N GLN A 410 -0.03 7.61 13.21
CA GLN A 410 -0.05 6.20 12.86
C GLN A 410 -1.35 5.74 12.24
N LEU A 411 -2.51 6.10 12.84
CA LEU A 411 -3.81 5.69 12.30
C LEU A 411 -4.07 6.32 10.93
N GLY A 412 -3.84 7.62 10.78
CA GLY A 412 -4.02 8.30 9.49
C GLY A 412 -3.12 7.71 8.42
N SER A 413 -1.84 7.45 8.74
CA SER A 413 -0.89 6.81 7.83
C SER A 413 -1.30 5.38 7.48
N TYR A 414 -1.83 4.63 8.44
CA TYR A 414 -2.32 3.27 8.22
C TYR A 414 -3.51 3.24 7.25
N LEU A 415 -4.51 4.09 7.49
CA LEU A 415 -5.69 4.18 6.64
C LEU A 415 -5.34 4.66 5.22
N THR A 416 -4.42 5.62 5.10
CA THR A 416 -4.00 6.13 3.78
C THR A 416 -3.14 5.12 3.00
N ALA A 417 -2.57 4.13 3.67
CA ALA A 417 -1.86 3.03 3.00
C ALA A 417 -2.79 1.95 2.45
N LEU A 418 -4.10 1.99 2.72
CA LEU A 418 -5.07 1.08 2.12
C LEU A 418 -5.35 1.44 0.63
N PRO A 419 -5.73 0.49 -0.23
CA PRO A 419 -6.01 0.77 -1.63
C PRO A 419 -7.20 1.72 -1.81
N MET A 420 -7.16 2.64 -2.76
CA MET A 420 -8.19 3.65 -3.04
C MET A 420 -8.55 4.58 -1.86
N ALA A 421 -7.78 4.56 -0.78
CA ALA A 421 -8.13 5.30 0.45
C ALA A 421 -7.93 6.82 0.35
N ILE A 422 -7.25 7.31 -0.69
CA ILE A 422 -6.95 8.73 -0.84
C ILE A 422 -8.08 9.40 -1.62
N ASP A 423 -8.94 10.11 -0.92
CA ASP A 423 -9.94 11.01 -1.46
C ASP A 423 -9.49 12.48 -1.36
N LYS A 424 -10.35 13.41 -1.77
CA LYS A 424 -10.08 14.86 -1.72
C LYS A 424 -9.86 15.39 -0.29
N GLU A 425 -10.49 14.80 0.71
CA GLU A 425 -10.34 15.22 2.10
C GLU A 425 -9.02 14.69 2.68
N VAL A 426 -8.70 13.44 2.39
CA VAL A 426 -7.42 12.82 2.76
C VAL A 426 -6.26 13.52 2.05
N GLU A 427 -6.41 13.88 0.75
CA GLU A 427 -5.41 14.68 0.02
C GLU A 427 -5.11 16.00 0.74
N LYS A 428 -6.15 16.77 1.11
CA LYS A 428 -6.01 18.02 1.86
C LYS A 428 -5.39 17.81 3.24
N TYR A 429 -5.76 16.74 3.92
CA TYR A 429 -5.16 16.39 5.21
C TYR A 429 -3.66 16.14 5.06
N LEU A 430 -3.25 15.30 4.10
CA LEU A 430 -1.84 15.01 3.82
C LEU A 430 -1.06 16.28 3.41
N ASP A 431 -1.68 17.16 2.63
CA ASP A 431 -1.09 18.46 2.25
C ASP A 431 -0.88 19.35 3.48
N SER A 432 -1.88 19.45 4.37
CA SER A 432 -1.79 20.21 5.63
C SER A 432 -0.66 19.72 6.53
N LYS A 433 -0.33 18.43 6.47
CA LYS A 433 0.78 17.79 7.20
C LYS A 433 2.09 17.79 6.42
N LYS A 434 2.13 18.42 5.22
CA LYS A 434 3.31 18.49 4.33
C LYS A 434 3.87 17.10 4.00
N ARG A 435 2.98 16.12 3.79
CA ARG A 435 3.37 14.73 3.53
C ARG A 435 3.75 14.48 2.07
N TRP A 436 3.28 15.33 1.17
CA TRP A 436 3.53 15.20 -0.26
C TRP A 436 4.90 15.74 -0.65
N SER A 437 5.67 14.94 -1.36
CA SER A 437 6.88 15.33 -2.07
C SER A 437 6.54 15.68 -3.51
N THR A 438 7.05 16.80 -4.01
CA THR A 438 6.89 17.18 -5.42
C THR A 438 8.00 16.55 -6.24
N LYS A 439 7.65 15.80 -7.28
CA LYS A 439 8.57 15.10 -8.19
C LYS A 439 8.16 15.33 -9.64
N THR A 440 9.08 15.04 -10.58
CA THR A 440 8.72 14.88 -11.99
C THR A 440 7.99 13.55 -12.20
N MET A 441 7.21 13.43 -13.27
CA MET A 441 6.55 12.17 -13.62
C MET A 441 7.57 11.03 -13.79
N THR A 442 8.68 11.28 -14.44
CA THR A 442 9.75 10.28 -14.62
C THR A 442 10.31 9.76 -13.30
N ASN A 443 10.54 10.68 -12.33
CA ASN A 443 11.00 10.26 -11.01
C ASN A 443 9.96 9.37 -10.30
N ALA A 444 8.68 9.72 -10.39
CA ALA A 444 7.61 8.91 -9.80
C ALA A 444 7.51 7.52 -10.43
N VAL A 445 7.68 7.44 -11.76
CA VAL A 445 7.75 6.17 -12.50
C VAL A 445 8.91 5.31 -11.99
N CYS A 446 10.11 5.87 -11.89
CA CYS A 446 11.29 5.15 -11.40
C CYS A 446 11.16 4.68 -9.94
N MET A 447 10.30 5.32 -9.16
CA MET A 447 10.09 5.00 -7.74
C MET A 447 8.82 4.17 -7.49
N SER A 448 8.19 3.63 -8.55
CA SER A 448 6.98 2.81 -8.42
C SER A 448 7.34 1.40 -7.91
N PRO A 449 6.69 0.90 -6.84
CA PRO A 449 6.97 -0.41 -6.27
C PRO A 449 6.32 -1.52 -7.12
N VAL A 450 6.88 -1.76 -8.32
CA VAL A 450 6.40 -2.75 -9.30
C VAL A 450 7.43 -3.85 -9.59
N ILE A 451 8.58 -3.80 -8.93
CA ILE A 451 9.61 -4.83 -9.04
C ILE A 451 9.41 -5.84 -7.91
N GLY A 452 9.43 -7.10 -8.23
CA GLY A 452 9.25 -8.18 -7.28
C GLY A 452 9.91 -9.47 -7.74
N GLU A 453 9.67 -10.55 -7.01
CA GLU A 453 10.15 -11.88 -7.36
C GLU A 453 9.33 -12.50 -8.49
N TRP A 454 9.93 -13.41 -9.21
CA TRP A 454 9.27 -14.17 -10.26
C TRP A 454 8.34 -15.23 -9.67
N HIS A 455 7.09 -15.24 -10.10
CA HIS A 455 6.05 -16.17 -9.62
C HIS A 455 5.76 -17.33 -10.59
N GLY A 456 6.59 -17.53 -11.63
CA GLY A 456 6.35 -18.52 -12.66
C GLY A 456 5.66 -17.93 -13.90
N LEU A 457 5.37 -18.77 -14.84
CA LEU A 457 4.67 -18.39 -16.08
C LEU A 457 3.15 -18.56 -15.98
N GLY A 458 2.57 -18.62 -14.79
CA GLY A 458 1.13 -18.67 -14.56
C GLY A 458 0.45 -19.94 -15.09
#